data_6640bf06c347284c66670193c2990192
#
_entry.id   6640bf06c347284c66670193c2990192
#
_cell.length_a   1.000
_cell.length_b   1.000
_cell.length_c   1.000
_cell.angle_alpha   90.00
_cell.angle_beta   90.00
_cell.angle_gamma   90.00
#
_symmetry.space_group_name_H-M   'P 1'
#
loop_
_entity.id
_entity.type
_entity.pdbx_description
1 polymer ?
#
loop_
_entity_poly.entity_id
_entity_poly.type
_entity_poly.pdbx_seq_one_letter_code
_entity_poly.pdbx_strand_id
1 'polypeptide(L)'
;FTVTGKRSIIEELSDSDFTAVANMENVNDELTTVPVSVAASRYSGQIEINKRDATLKISVENLKTEKYAVKVVTKGTPAAYCYVETATADPKKVTITGPESVLGQIATVEAIVDVSGVGEDMATNSKVVLLDEAGNEISQDRLTLNRTSVAVDVKITMGKSVPFKFTTNGTPADGYRYEKSEC
;
A
#
# COMPACT_ATOMS: atom_id res chain seq x y z
N PHE A 1 -19.36 26.62 20.26
CA PHE A 1 -20.71 27.09 20.63
C PHE A 1 -20.75 27.46 22.11
N THR A 2 -21.70 28.32 22.48
CA THR A 2 -21.90 28.75 23.86
C THR A 2 -23.29 28.33 24.29
N VAL A 3 -23.42 27.89 25.54
CA VAL A 3 -24.69 27.47 26.12
C VAL A 3 -25.08 28.45 27.22
N THR A 4 -26.34 28.87 27.23
CA THR A 4 -26.90 29.73 28.28
C THR A 4 -28.10 29.02 28.93
N GLY A 5 -28.25 29.22 30.25
CA GLY A 5 -29.31 28.57 31.02
C GLY A 5 -29.21 28.91 32.52
N LYS A 6 -30.04 28.27 33.34
CA LYS A 6 -29.96 28.41 34.78
C LYS A 6 -28.61 27.85 35.30
N ARG A 7 -28.01 28.55 36.27
CA ARG A 7 -26.68 28.18 36.80
C ARG A 7 -26.60 26.74 37.29
N SER A 8 -27.60 26.23 37.98
CA SER A 8 -27.65 24.85 38.47
C SER A 8 -27.62 23.81 37.34
N ILE A 9 -28.17 24.13 36.15
CA ILE A 9 -28.16 23.27 34.98
C ILE A 9 -26.81 23.35 34.28
N ILE A 10 -26.27 24.57 34.11
CA ILE A 10 -24.99 24.78 33.41
C ILE A 10 -23.85 24.09 34.16
N GLU A 11 -23.87 24.10 35.50
CA GLU A 11 -22.85 23.43 36.32
C GLU A 11 -22.88 21.89 36.22
N GLU A 12 -24.00 21.30 35.78
CA GLU A 12 -24.16 19.83 35.58
C GLU A 12 -23.87 19.38 34.16
N LEU A 13 -23.72 20.30 33.21
CA LEU A 13 -23.50 19.93 31.80
C LEU A 13 -22.05 19.48 31.56
N SER A 14 -21.93 18.46 30.75
CA SER A 14 -20.68 17.94 30.22
C SER A 14 -20.69 17.90 28.68
N ASP A 15 -19.55 17.66 28.08
CA ASP A 15 -19.41 17.48 26.63
C ASP A 15 -20.24 16.32 26.07
N SER A 16 -20.44 15.25 26.86
CA SER A 16 -21.28 14.09 26.51
C SER A 16 -22.78 14.40 26.39
N ASP A 17 -23.22 15.55 26.95
CA ASP A 17 -24.61 16.00 26.83
C ASP A 17 -24.94 16.69 25.50
N PHE A 18 -23.93 16.85 24.62
CA PHE A 18 -24.10 17.48 23.33
C PHE A 18 -23.70 16.56 22.18
N THR A 19 -24.46 16.65 21.08
CA THR A 19 -24.15 15.97 19.83
C THR A 19 -24.00 17.02 18.74
N ALA A 20 -22.87 17.01 18.06
CA ALA A 20 -22.61 17.84 16.90
C ALA A 20 -22.70 16.97 15.62
N VAL A 21 -23.55 17.38 14.69
CA VAL A 21 -23.76 16.66 13.43
C VAL A 21 -23.44 17.60 12.27
N ALA A 22 -22.50 17.20 11.42
CA ALA A 22 -22.24 17.83 10.14
C ALA A 22 -22.96 17.04 9.04
N ASN A 23 -23.81 17.72 8.27
CA ASN A 23 -24.47 17.09 7.14
C ASN A 23 -23.52 17.08 5.93
N MET A 24 -23.13 15.88 5.49
CA MET A 24 -22.25 15.67 4.34
C MET A 24 -23.03 15.40 3.04
N GLU A 25 -24.34 15.58 3.04
CA GLU A 25 -25.17 15.44 1.84
C GLU A 25 -24.79 16.49 0.79
N ASN A 26 -24.59 16.08 -0.45
CA ASN A 26 -24.19 16.96 -1.58
C ASN A 26 -22.82 17.65 -1.43
N VAL A 27 -21.95 17.12 -0.61
CA VAL A 27 -20.57 17.61 -0.52
C VAL A 27 -19.82 17.28 -1.83
N ASN A 28 -19.17 18.28 -2.40
CA ASN A 28 -18.36 18.19 -3.61
C ASN A 28 -17.02 18.92 -3.41
N ASP A 29 -16.17 18.93 -4.41
CA ASP A 29 -14.85 19.56 -4.41
C ASP A 29 -14.85 21.09 -4.29
N GLU A 30 -15.99 21.73 -4.53
CA GLU A 30 -16.17 23.18 -4.39
C GLU A 30 -16.48 23.60 -2.94
N LEU A 31 -17.04 22.66 -2.12
CA LEU A 31 -17.43 22.91 -0.73
C LEU A 31 -16.25 22.69 0.22
N THR A 32 -15.72 23.77 0.76
CA THR A 32 -14.62 23.73 1.75
C THR A 32 -15.10 23.75 3.21
N THR A 33 -16.40 24.01 3.43
CA THR A 33 -17.00 24.07 4.77
C THR A 33 -18.43 23.55 4.74
N VAL A 34 -18.82 22.83 5.80
CA VAL A 34 -20.20 22.38 6.01
C VAL A 34 -20.73 22.91 7.33
N PRO A 35 -22.04 23.28 7.40
CA PRO A 35 -22.65 23.69 8.64
C PRO A 35 -22.74 22.53 9.64
N VAL A 36 -22.51 22.81 10.91
CA VAL A 36 -22.63 21.86 12.01
C VAL A 36 -23.87 22.19 12.82
N SER A 37 -24.75 21.20 12.98
CA SER A 37 -25.89 21.30 13.90
C SER A 37 -25.50 20.74 15.24
N VAL A 38 -25.71 21.51 16.31
CA VAL A 38 -25.47 21.09 17.69
C VAL A 38 -26.81 20.91 18.38
N ALA A 39 -27.02 19.78 19.02
CA ALA A 39 -28.19 19.46 19.83
C ALA A 39 -27.79 18.98 21.23
N ALA A 40 -28.57 19.32 22.24
CA ALA A 40 -28.40 18.79 23.58
C ALA A 40 -29.27 17.55 23.78
N SER A 41 -28.69 16.49 24.32
CA SER A 41 -29.38 15.26 24.70
C SER A 41 -30.10 15.39 26.06
N ARG A 42 -29.60 16.27 26.92
CA ARG A 42 -30.20 16.61 28.22
C ARG A 42 -30.55 18.09 28.30
N TYR A 43 -31.58 18.43 29.04
CA TYR A 43 -32.03 19.81 29.29
C TYR A 43 -32.34 20.63 28.04
N SER A 44 -32.69 20.02 26.92
CA SER A 44 -32.86 20.66 25.60
C SER A 44 -33.89 21.82 25.60
N GLY A 45 -34.89 21.77 26.52
CA GLY A 45 -35.88 22.86 26.68
C GLY A 45 -35.55 23.89 27.80
N GLN A 46 -34.43 23.74 28.50
CA GLN A 46 -34.03 24.56 29.65
C GLN A 46 -32.71 25.30 29.41
N ILE A 47 -32.07 25.04 28.29
CA ILE A 47 -30.81 25.67 27.87
C ILE A 47 -31.00 26.22 26.45
N GLU A 48 -30.33 27.31 26.16
CA GLU A 48 -30.24 27.90 24.85
C GLU A 48 -28.82 27.69 24.30
N ILE A 49 -28.72 27.08 23.12
CA ILE A 49 -27.46 26.85 22.43
C ILE A 49 -27.25 27.97 21.42
N ASN A 50 -26.31 28.85 21.70
CA ASN A 50 -25.92 29.90 20.78
C ASN A 50 -25.03 29.31 19.68
N LYS A 51 -25.63 29.14 18.52
CA LYS A 51 -24.97 28.64 17.30
C LYS A 51 -24.30 29.83 16.60
N ARG A 52 -23.12 30.22 17.03
CA ARG A 52 -22.28 31.09 16.21
C ARG A 52 -21.66 30.21 15.11
N ASP A 53 -22.17 30.35 13.87
CA ASP A 53 -21.58 29.84 12.62
C ASP A 53 -20.64 28.62 12.79
N ALA A 54 -21.19 27.56 13.44
CA ALA A 54 -20.44 26.34 13.63
C ALA A 54 -20.30 25.67 12.25
N THR A 55 -19.14 25.81 11.66
CA THR A 55 -18.80 25.19 10.39
C THR A 55 -17.61 24.27 10.58
N LEU A 56 -17.64 23.12 9.91
CA LEU A 56 -16.52 22.20 9.83
C LEU A 56 -15.80 22.41 8.49
N LYS A 57 -14.51 22.69 8.54
CA LYS A 57 -13.68 22.65 7.34
C LYS A 57 -13.54 21.20 6.87
N ILE A 58 -13.80 20.99 5.59
CA ILE A 58 -13.66 19.69 4.95
C ILE A 58 -12.69 19.82 3.77
N SER A 59 -12.03 18.72 3.48
CA SER A 59 -11.30 18.54 2.23
C SER A 59 -11.91 17.34 1.52
N VAL A 60 -12.30 17.53 0.28
CA VAL A 60 -12.92 16.51 -0.57
C VAL A 60 -11.96 16.21 -1.70
N GLU A 61 -11.78 14.95 -2.00
CA GLU A 61 -10.97 14.48 -3.11
C GLU A 61 -11.79 13.52 -3.98
N ASN A 62 -11.54 13.56 -5.28
CA ASN A 62 -12.15 12.61 -6.20
C ASN A 62 -11.63 11.19 -5.96
N LEU A 63 -12.54 10.23 -5.89
CA LEU A 63 -12.19 8.83 -5.89
C LEU A 63 -11.93 8.37 -7.31
N LYS A 64 -10.76 7.79 -7.54
CA LYS A 64 -10.39 7.12 -8.79
C LYS A 64 -10.24 5.61 -8.58
N THR A 65 -10.39 4.90 -9.67
CA THR A 65 -10.17 3.45 -9.74
C THR A 65 -9.13 3.17 -10.81
N GLU A 66 -8.02 2.56 -10.42
CA GLU A 66 -6.91 2.26 -11.32
C GLU A 66 -6.48 0.80 -11.21
N LYS A 67 -5.85 0.29 -12.29
CA LYS A 67 -5.32 -1.08 -12.34
C LYS A 67 -3.81 -1.05 -12.32
N TYR A 68 -3.24 -1.72 -11.33
CA TYR A 68 -1.80 -1.85 -11.15
C TYR A 68 -1.34 -3.26 -11.46
N ALA A 69 -0.20 -3.38 -12.14
CA ALA A 69 0.47 -4.67 -12.32
C ALA A 69 1.13 -5.11 -11.01
N VAL A 70 0.95 -6.37 -10.63
CA VAL A 70 1.61 -6.95 -9.46
C VAL A 70 2.98 -7.46 -9.85
N LYS A 71 4.03 -6.91 -9.25
CA LYS A 71 5.41 -7.36 -9.39
C LYS A 71 5.71 -8.37 -8.28
N VAL A 72 6.15 -9.56 -8.65
CA VAL A 72 6.62 -10.54 -7.66
C VAL A 72 8.08 -10.26 -7.33
N VAL A 73 8.36 -10.19 -6.03
CA VAL A 73 9.72 -10.03 -5.48
C VAL A 73 10.02 -11.23 -4.61
N THR A 74 11.06 -11.96 -4.96
CA THR A 74 11.55 -13.09 -4.16
C THR A 74 12.58 -12.61 -3.14
N LYS A 75 12.47 -13.09 -1.90
CA LYS A 75 13.46 -12.87 -0.82
C LYS A 75 14.09 -14.21 -0.41
N GLY A 76 15.30 -14.13 0.12
CA GLY A 76 16.04 -15.31 0.57
C GLY A 76 16.83 -16.00 -0.54
N THR A 77 17.43 -17.12 -0.20
CA THR A 77 18.27 -17.91 -1.12
C THR A 77 17.66 -19.31 -1.26
N PRO A 78 17.37 -19.77 -2.49
CA PRO A 78 16.91 -21.13 -2.75
C PRO A 78 17.90 -22.19 -2.23
N ALA A 79 17.49 -23.45 -2.25
CA ALA A 79 18.37 -24.58 -1.90
C ALA A 79 19.64 -24.58 -2.76
N ALA A 80 20.68 -25.30 -2.29
CA ALA A 80 21.95 -25.40 -3.00
C ALA A 80 21.73 -25.87 -4.44
N TYR A 81 22.37 -25.19 -5.38
CA TYR A 81 22.25 -25.42 -6.84
C TYR A 81 20.86 -25.15 -7.44
N CYS A 82 19.96 -24.56 -6.68
CA CYS A 82 18.63 -24.17 -7.17
C CYS A 82 18.55 -22.66 -7.43
N TYR A 83 17.78 -22.28 -8.45
CA TYR A 83 17.61 -20.90 -8.88
C TYR A 83 16.13 -20.64 -9.19
N VAL A 84 15.65 -19.43 -8.88
CA VAL A 84 14.33 -18.99 -9.32
C VAL A 84 14.39 -18.73 -10.83
N GLU A 85 13.66 -19.51 -11.61
CA GLU A 85 13.53 -19.33 -13.05
C GLU A 85 12.48 -18.26 -13.36
N THR A 86 11.29 -18.41 -12.78
CA THR A 86 10.19 -17.45 -12.92
C THR A 86 9.39 -17.36 -11.63
N ALA A 87 8.84 -16.18 -11.37
CA ALA A 87 7.87 -15.96 -10.30
C ALA A 87 6.73 -15.11 -10.84
N THR A 88 5.51 -15.65 -10.82
CA THR A 88 4.34 -15.01 -11.43
C THR A 88 3.19 -14.93 -10.46
N ALA A 89 2.49 -13.78 -10.46
CA ALA A 89 1.28 -13.57 -9.67
C ALA A 89 0.02 -13.89 -10.47
N ASP A 90 -0.97 -14.46 -9.81
CA ASP A 90 -2.33 -14.63 -10.34
C ASP A 90 -3.35 -14.06 -9.32
N PRO A 91 -4.11 -13.04 -9.70
CA PRO A 91 -4.05 -12.28 -10.96
C PRO A 91 -2.80 -11.40 -11.09
N LYS A 92 -2.35 -11.17 -12.32
CA LYS A 92 -1.21 -10.29 -12.65
C LYS A 92 -1.48 -8.81 -12.38
N LYS A 93 -2.72 -8.42 -12.14
CA LYS A 93 -3.14 -7.04 -11.88
C LYS A 93 -4.16 -7.00 -10.75
N VAL A 94 -4.07 -5.97 -9.94
CA VAL A 94 -5.06 -5.62 -8.93
C VAL A 94 -5.71 -4.28 -9.26
N THR A 95 -6.96 -4.13 -8.86
CA THR A 95 -7.71 -2.88 -9.01
C THR A 95 -7.76 -2.19 -7.66
N ILE A 96 -7.38 -0.92 -7.62
CA ILE A 96 -7.32 -0.10 -6.41
C ILE A 96 -8.21 1.11 -6.62
N THR A 97 -9.09 1.36 -5.66
CA THR A 97 -9.95 2.55 -5.62
C THR A 97 -9.57 3.38 -4.40
N GLY A 98 -9.41 4.67 -4.58
CA GLY A 98 -9.08 5.59 -3.50
C GLY A 98 -8.95 7.03 -3.95
N PRO A 99 -8.59 7.95 -3.02
CA PRO A 99 -8.32 9.33 -3.34
C PRO A 99 -7.21 9.47 -4.38
N GLU A 100 -7.41 10.38 -5.34
CA GLU A 100 -6.44 10.60 -6.43
C GLU A 100 -5.04 10.93 -5.90
N SER A 101 -4.96 11.71 -4.83
CA SER A 101 -3.68 12.08 -4.19
C SER A 101 -2.91 10.87 -3.63
N VAL A 102 -3.62 9.85 -3.14
CA VAL A 102 -3.01 8.63 -2.60
C VAL A 102 -2.62 7.67 -3.73
N LEU A 103 -3.50 7.52 -4.75
CA LEU A 103 -3.20 6.69 -5.92
C LEU A 103 -1.96 7.20 -6.67
N GLY A 104 -1.81 8.53 -6.77
CA GLY A 104 -0.65 9.16 -7.40
C GLY A 104 0.69 8.92 -6.68
N GLN A 105 0.68 8.46 -5.44
CA GLN A 105 1.89 8.10 -4.69
C GLN A 105 2.33 6.65 -4.95
N ILE A 106 1.45 5.80 -5.51
CA ILE A 106 1.76 4.38 -5.75
C ILE A 106 2.70 4.27 -6.96
N ALA A 107 3.95 3.97 -6.71
CA ALA A 107 4.94 3.71 -7.75
C ALA A 107 4.95 2.23 -8.17
N THR A 108 4.90 1.31 -7.19
CA THR A 108 4.88 -0.14 -7.45
C THR A 108 3.93 -0.88 -6.53
N VAL A 109 3.41 -1.98 -7.06
CA VAL A 109 2.58 -2.94 -6.31
C VAL A 109 3.31 -4.26 -6.30
N GLU A 110 3.69 -4.75 -5.12
CA GLU A 110 4.54 -5.92 -4.98
C GLU A 110 3.86 -7.05 -4.21
N ALA A 111 4.21 -8.28 -4.58
CA ALA A 111 3.93 -9.50 -3.83
C ALA A 111 5.26 -10.13 -3.45
N ILE A 112 5.56 -10.21 -2.15
CA ILE A 112 6.86 -10.65 -1.66
C ILE A 112 6.76 -12.11 -1.24
N VAL A 113 7.65 -12.96 -1.77
CA VAL A 113 7.71 -14.40 -1.47
C VAL A 113 9.09 -14.79 -0.96
N ASP A 114 9.13 -15.48 0.15
CA ASP A 114 10.36 -16.05 0.68
C ASP A 114 10.64 -17.41 0.01
N VAL A 115 11.79 -17.53 -0.64
CA VAL A 115 12.27 -18.72 -1.32
C VAL A 115 13.45 -19.38 -0.58
N SER A 116 13.68 -19.03 0.67
CA SER A 116 14.80 -19.56 1.46
C SER A 116 14.71 -21.08 1.59
N GLY A 117 15.75 -21.76 1.10
CA GLY A 117 15.85 -23.23 1.17
C GLY A 117 14.89 -24.00 0.24
N VAL A 118 14.15 -23.31 -0.62
CA VAL A 118 13.22 -23.93 -1.57
C VAL A 118 14.02 -24.59 -2.70
N GLY A 119 13.78 -25.90 -2.94
CA GLY A 119 14.45 -26.69 -3.97
C GLY A 119 13.55 -27.18 -5.09
N GLU A 120 12.25 -26.93 -5.00
CA GLU A 120 11.25 -27.39 -5.97
C GLU A 120 10.26 -26.24 -6.27
N ASP A 121 9.47 -26.41 -7.33
CA ASP A 121 8.39 -25.48 -7.66
C ASP A 121 7.45 -25.27 -6.47
N MET A 122 7.07 -24.03 -6.22
CA MET A 122 6.14 -23.71 -5.13
C MET A 122 5.02 -22.79 -5.57
N ALA A 123 3.86 -22.97 -4.96
CA ALA A 123 2.72 -22.04 -5.06
C ALA A 123 2.38 -21.55 -3.66
N THR A 124 2.22 -20.25 -3.51
CA THR A 124 1.88 -19.62 -2.22
C THR A 124 0.99 -18.41 -2.41
N ASN A 125 0.38 -17.94 -1.33
CA ASN A 125 -0.35 -16.67 -1.34
C ASN A 125 0.52 -15.59 -0.69
N SER A 126 0.66 -14.46 -1.37
CA SER A 126 1.37 -13.29 -0.86
C SER A 126 0.44 -12.10 -0.72
N LYS A 127 0.63 -11.31 0.35
CA LYS A 127 -0.05 -10.03 0.50
C LYS A 127 0.44 -9.04 -0.53
N VAL A 128 -0.49 -8.21 -1.01
CA VAL A 128 -0.17 -7.08 -1.88
C VAL A 128 0.35 -5.93 -1.03
N VAL A 129 1.53 -5.44 -1.36
CA VAL A 129 2.19 -4.29 -0.73
C VAL A 129 2.26 -3.16 -1.74
N LEU A 130 1.89 -1.96 -1.32
CA LEU A 130 1.92 -0.76 -2.15
C LEU A 130 3.14 0.06 -1.73
N LEU A 131 3.98 0.44 -2.69
CA LEU A 131 5.21 1.19 -2.43
C LEU A 131 5.21 2.51 -3.19
N ASP A 132 5.76 3.55 -2.55
CA ASP A 132 6.07 4.82 -3.16
C ASP A 132 7.38 4.77 -3.98
N GLU A 133 7.76 5.89 -4.61
CA GLU A 133 9.00 6.00 -5.39
C GLU A 133 10.27 5.80 -4.53
N ALA A 134 10.20 6.05 -3.23
CA ALA A 134 11.31 5.84 -2.29
C ALA A 134 11.37 4.40 -1.76
N GLY A 135 10.38 3.55 -2.09
CA GLY A 135 10.26 2.17 -1.63
C GLY A 135 9.63 2.03 -0.24
N ASN A 136 8.99 3.08 0.29
CA ASN A 136 8.25 2.99 1.54
C ASN A 136 6.85 2.43 1.32
N GLU A 137 6.34 1.68 2.29
CA GLU A 137 4.98 1.14 2.24
C GLU A 137 3.93 2.24 2.45
N ILE A 138 2.95 2.27 1.54
CA ILE A 138 1.78 3.17 1.62
C ILE A 138 0.68 2.48 2.42
N SER A 139 0.12 3.20 3.42
CA SER A 139 -1.04 2.69 4.17
C SER A 139 -2.24 2.47 3.25
N GLN A 140 -2.92 1.34 3.46
CA GLN A 140 -4.10 0.95 2.69
C GLN A 140 -5.42 1.40 3.34
N ASP A 141 -5.40 2.13 4.46
CA ASP A 141 -6.59 2.50 5.24
C ASP A 141 -7.60 3.35 4.44
N ARG A 142 -7.10 4.14 3.48
CA ARG A 142 -7.91 4.99 2.60
C ARG A 142 -8.12 4.40 1.21
N LEU A 143 -7.70 3.15 1.00
CA LEU A 143 -7.74 2.46 -0.28
C LEU A 143 -8.64 1.23 -0.20
N THR A 144 -9.36 0.97 -1.28
CA THR A 144 -10.12 -0.27 -1.45
C THR A 144 -9.49 -1.09 -2.56
N LEU A 145 -8.95 -2.24 -2.19
CA LEU A 145 -8.35 -3.19 -3.12
C LEU A 145 -9.38 -4.28 -3.44
N ASN A 146 -9.50 -4.66 -4.71
CA ASN A 146 -10.32 -5.82 -5.10
C ASN A 146 -9.74 -7.14 -4.58
N ARG A 147 -8.42 -7.18 -4.31
CA ARG A 147 -7.71 -8.28 -3.69
C ARG A 147 -6.55 -7.75 -2.83
N THR A 148 -6.50 -8.19 -1.60
CA THR A 148 -5.43 -7.87 -0.64
C THR A 148 -4.29 -8.89 -0.68
N SER A 149 -4.50 -10.03 -1.37
CA SER A 149 -3.50 -11.07 -1.60
C SER A 149 -3.67 -11.66 -3.00
N VAL A 150 -2.59 -12.20 -3.54
CA VAL A 150 -2.52 -12.87 -4.83
C VAL A 150 -1.83 -14.21 -4.66
N ALA A 151 -2.23 -15.20 -5.48
CA ALA A 151 -1.48 -16.43 -5.61
C ALA A 151 -0.18 -16.14 -6.38
N VAL A 152 0.91 -16.75 -5.94
CA VAL A 152 2.22 -16.63 -6.60
C VAL A 152 2.75 -18.02 -6.88
N ASP A 153 3.03 -18.29 -8.15
CA ASP A 153 3.70 -19.49 -8.62
C ASP A 153 5.17 -19.18 -8.86
N VAL A 154 6.05 -19.91 -8.17
CA VAL A 154 7.49 -19.81 -8.31
C VAL A 154 8.02 -21.09 -8.94
N LYS A 155 8.72 -20.95 -10.06
CA LYS A 155 9.41 -22.04 -10.75
C LYS A 155 10.87 -22.06 -10.33
N ILE A 156 11.32 -23.23 -9.90
CA ILE A 156 12.69 -23.48 -9.47
C ILE A 156 13.38 -24.37 -10.48
N THR A 157 14.54 -23.95 -10.94
CA THR A 157 15.41 -24.76 -11.80
C THR A 157 16.68 -25.15 -11.07
N MET A 158 17.23 -26.30 -11.41
CA MET A 158 18.49 -26.77 -10.85
C MET A 158 19.64 -26.53 -11.84
N GLY A 159 20.68 -25.90 -11.38
CA GLY A 159 21.90 -25.65 -12.14
C GLY A 159 23.10 -26.35 -11.56
N LYS A 160 24.04 -26.75 -12.39
CA LYS A 160 25.32 -27.32 -11.99
C LYS A 160 26.46 -26.48 -12.56
N SER A 161 27.35 -26.04 -11.69
CA SER A 161 28.60 -25.45 -12.16
C SER A 161 29.54 -26.57 -12.69
N VAL A 162 29.89 -26.49 -13.96
CA VAL A 162 30.81 -27.42 -14.58
C VAL A 162 32.11 -26.67 -14.90
N PRO A 163 33.22 -26.98 -14.23
CA PRO A 163 34.51 -26.39 -14.60
C PRO A 163 34.91 -26.91 -15.97
N PHE A 164 35.42 -26.06 -16.81
CA PHE A 164 36.00 -26.48 -18.09
C PHE A 164 37.47 -26.08 -18.16
N LYS A 165 38.23 -26.97 -18.83
CA LYS A 165 39.66 -26.78 -19.02
C LYS A 165 39.89 -26.32 -20.44
N PHE A 166 40.50 -25.13 -20.58
CA PHE A 166 40.96 -24.68 -21.87
C PHE A 166 42.22 -25.48 -22.28
N THR A 167 42.21 -25.97 -23.50
CA THR A 167 43.39 -26.50 -24.16
C THR A 167 43.67 -25.67 -25.38
N THR A 168 44.91 -25.22 -25.53
CA THR A 168 45.34 -24.52 -26.73
C THR A 168 45.86 -25.54 -27.74
N ASN A 169 45.50 -25.40 -28.99
CA ASN A 169 46.03 -26.21 -30.11
C ASN A 169 46.69 -25.26 -31.10
N GLY A 170 47.89 -25.66 -31.53
CA GLY A 170 48.76 -24.90 -32.44
C GLY A 170 49.90 -24.15 -31.73
N THR A 171 50.84 -23.67 -32.54
CA THR A 171 52.01 -22.88 -32.10
C THR A 171 51.81 -21.41 -32.45
N PRO A 172 52.07 -20.49 -31.53
CA PRO A 172 52.04 -19.07 -31.88
C PRO A 172 53.00 -18.73 -32.99
N ALA A 173 52.77 -17.67 -33.71
CA ALA A 173 53.71 -17.15 -34.70
C ALA A 173 55.02 -16.71 -34.02
N ASP A 174 56.09 -16.66 -34.81
CA ASP A 174 57.39 -16.22 -34.30
C ASP A 174 57.34 -14.87 -33.61
N GLY A 175 57.92 -14.82 -32.38
CA GLY A 175 57.86 -13.62 -31.55
C GLY A 175 56.69 -13.52 -30.59
N TYR A 176 55.75 -14.45 -30.61
CA TYR A 176 54.57 -14.52 -29.73
C TYR A 176 54.58 -15.74 -28.85
N ARG A 177 54.00 -15.60 -27.64
CA ARG A 177 53.80 -16.74 -26.72
C ARG A 177 52.38 -16.67 -26.11
N TYR A 178 51.83 -17.81 -25.73
CA TYR A 178 50.61 -17.85 -24.95
C TYR A 178 50.87 -17.38 -23.51
N GLU A 179 50.08 -16.47 -23.03
CA GLU A 179 49.95 -16.21 -21.60
C GLU A 179 48.59 -16.71 -21.11
N LYS A 180 48.62 -17.45 -20.00
CA LYS A 180 47.42 -17.94 -19.37
C LYS A 180 46.80 -16.80 -18.58
N SER A 181 45.71 -16.21 -19.07
CA SER A 181 44.85 -15.35 -18.23
C SER A 181 43.96 -16.21 -17.37
N GLU A 182 43.96 -16.00 -16.07
CA GLU A 182 42.95 -16.58 -15.18
C GLU A 182 41.64 -15.83 -15.41
N CYS A 183 40.55 -16.60 -15.65
CA CYS A 183 39.17 -16.09 -15.71
C CYS A 183 38.52 -16.22 -14.35
#